data_57c838f5b63bbe968f791efded23600a
#
_entry.id   57c838f5b63bbe968f791efded23600a
#
_cell.length_a   1.000
_cell.length_b   1.000
_cell.length_c   1.000
_cell.angle_alpha   90.00
_cell.angle_beta   90.00
_cell.angle_gamma   90.00
#
_symmetry.space_group_name_H-M   'P 1'
#
loop_
_entity.id
_entity.type
_entity.pdbx_description
1 polymer ?
#
loop_
_entity_poly.entity_id
_entity_poly.type
_entity_poly.pdbx_seq_one_letter_code
_entity_poly.pdbx_strand_id
1 'polypeptide(L)'
;MPPALLSQFVAAGLFKNIGLVATDMDGTLTQRGKFTPALLQAFEDLAAAGIEVLIVTGRSAGWVGGLATYLPVAGAIAENGGLFYPVGSEAPVALTPISDVVGYRQQLAETFQQLQIEFPQIQESADNRFRITDWTFDVQGLSSPELQRLGNLCHHLGWGFTYSNVQCHIKPLRQDKATGLLQVLRECFPKYTPEQVLTVGDSPNDESLFDQRCFPVSVGVANVLDYANQLNHQPAYVTTAAEGQGFCELAQYLLLN
;
A
#
# COMPACT_ATOMS: atom_id res chain seq x y z
N MET A 1 2.01 -12.84 17.32
CA MET A 1 2.34 -14.23 16.93
C MET A 1 2.92 -14.17 15.52
N PRO A 2 3.85 -15.04 15.12
CA PRO A 2 4.31 -15.04 13.73
C PRO A 2 3.13 -15.38 12.80
N PRO A 3 3.11 -14.86 11.57
CA PRO A 3 2.05 -15.14 10.61
C PRO A 3 1.99 -16.64 10.28
N ALA A 4 0.77 -17.16 10.09
CA ALA A 4 0.56 -18.55 9.69
C ALA A 4 0.79 -18.68 8.17
N LEU A 5 1.18 -19.89 7.72
CA LEU A 5 1.27 -20.14 6.27
C LEU A 5 -0.12 -20.07 5.62
N LEU A 6 -0.20 -19.45 4.46
CA LEU A 6 -1.46 -19.28 3.71
C LEU A 6 -2.17 -20.62 3.45
N SER A 7 -1.42 -21.70 3.20
CA SER A 7 -1.96 -23.06 3.01
C SER A 7 -2.77 -23.58 4.20
N GLN A 8 -2.49 -23.13 5.42
CA GLN A 8 -3.25 -23.50 6.62
C GLN A 8 -4.61 -22.79 6.69
N PHE A 9 -4.71 -21.60 6.09
CA PHE A 9 -5.93 -20.79 6.03
C PHE A 9 -6.98 -21.38 5.09
N VAL A 10 -6.55 -21.91 3.96
CA VAL A 10 -7.43 -22.56 2.97
C VAL A 10 -8.21 -23.71 3.60
N ALA A 11 -7.55 -24.52 4.45
CA ALA A 11 -8.18 -25.61 5.17
C ALA A 11 -9.32 -25.14 6.12
N ALA A 12 -9.33 -23.87 6.53
CA ALA A 12 -10.36 -23.31 7.41
C ALA A 12 -11.57 -22.69 6.66
N GLY A 13 -11.56 -22.64 5.32
CA GLY A 13 -12.68 -22.13 4.50
C GLY A 13 -12.95 -20.63 4.64
N LEU A 14 -11.96 -19.85 5.07
CA LEU A 14 -12.12 -18.44 5.41
C LEU A 14 -12.15 -17.50 4.18
N PHE A 15 -11.85 -18.00 2.97
CA PHE A 15 -11.93 -17.22 1.73
C PHE A 15 -13.33 -17.10 1.12
N LYS A 16 -14.29 -17.89 1.59
CA LYS A 16 -15.64 -18.00 0.97
C LYS A 16 -16.41 -16.69 0.87
N ASN A 17 -16.05 -15.70 1.70
CA ASN A 17 -16.75 -14.42 1.75
C ASN A 17 -15.91 -13.25 1.18
N ILE A 18 -14.72 -13.50 0.67
CA ILE A 18 -13.88 -12.44 0.12
C ILE A 18 -14.42 -12.01 -1.24
N GLY A 19 -14.81 -10.74 -1.33
CA GLY A 19 -15.30 -10.13 -2.57
C GLY A 19 -14.36 -9.06 -3.11
N LEU A 20 -13.38 -8.60 -2.30
CA LEU A 20 -12.41 -7.59 -2.69
C LEU A 20 -11.03 -7.91 -2.13
N VAL A 21 -10.01 -7.82 -2.99
CA VAL A 21 -8.59 -7.88 -2.61
C VAL A 21 -7.98 -6.49 -2.73
N ALA A 22 -7.61 -5.90 -1.60
CA ALA A 22 -6.89 -4.61 -1.53
C ALA A 22 -5.39 -4.87 -1.39
N THR A 23 -4.60 -4.54 -2.41
CA THR A 23 -3.21 -4.98 -2.52
C THR A 23 -2.24 -3.83 -2.70
N ASP A 24 -1.08 -3.88 -2.02
CA ASP A 24 0.07 -3.09 -2.42
C ASP A 24 0.56 -3.48 -3.82
N MET A 25 1.47 -2.69 -4.37
CA MET A 25 1.97 -2.87 -5.73
C MET A 25 3.45 -3.27 -5.78
N ASP A 26 4.34 -2.42 -5.25
CA ASP A 26 5.79 -2.60 -5.39
C ASP A 26 6.32 -3.63 -4.39
N GLY A 27 6.84 -4.75 -4.88
CA GLY A 27 7.27 -5.86 -4.01
C GLY A 27 6.14 -6.83 -3.64
N THR A 28 4.89 -6.51 -4.00
CA THR A 28 3.70 -7.35 -3.79
C THR A 28 3.13 -7.87 -5.12
N LEU A 29 2.83 -6.99 -6.07
CA LEU A 29 2.34 -7.35 -7.42
C LEU A 29 3.48 -7.43 -8.43
N THR A 30 4.51 -6.62 -8.25
CA THR A 30 5.66 -6.64 -9.17
C THR A 30 6.59 -7.80 -8.85
N GLN A 31 7.26 -8.31 -9.88
CA GLN A 31 8.39 -9.22 -9.77
C GLN A 31 9.62 -8.54 -10.35
N ARG A 32 10.63 -8.29 -9.51
CA ARG A 32 11.83 -7.50 -9.88
C ARG A 32 11.43 -6.14 -10.50
N GLY A 33 10.43 -5.47 -9.91
CA GLY A 33 9.93 -4.18 -10.34
C GLY A 33 9.12 -4.19 -11.65
N LYS A 34 8.62 -5.34 -12.13
CA LYS A 34 7.85 -5.47 -13.37
C LYS A 34 6.58 -6.30 -13.15
N PHE A 35 5.51 -5.95 -13.87
CA PHE A 35 4.34 -6.81 -13.99
C PHE A 35 4.65 -8.00 -14.90
N THR A 36 4.11 -9.14 -14.57
CA THR A 36 4.28 -10.39 -15.33
C THR A 36 2.98 -10.78 -16.04
N PRO A 37 3.04 -11.58 -17.12
CA PRO A 37 1.82 -12.13 -17.72
C PRO A 37 0.98 -12.95 -16.73
N ALA A 38 1.62 -13.67 -15.80
CA ALA A 38 0.93 -14.44 -14.78
C ALA A 38 0.10 -13.56 -13.83
N LEU A 39 0.60 -12.37 -13.46
CA LEU A 39 -0.14 -11.40 -12.66
C LEU A 39 -1.38 -10.90 -13.40
N LEU A 40 -1.23 -10.52 -14.68
CA LEU A 40 -2.37 -10.03 -15.47
C LEU A 40 -3.44 -11.11 -15.62
N GLN A 41 -3.03 -12.37 -15.84
CA GLN A 41 -3.95 -13.50 -15.86
C GLN A 41 -4.65 -13.69 -14.51
N ALA A 42 -3.92 -13.57 -13.40
CA ALA A 42 -4.52 -13.68 -12.07
C ALA A 42 -5.59 -12.59 -11.82
N PHE A 43 -5.39 -11.36 -12.30
CA PHE A 43 -6.40 -10.31 -12.22
C PHE A 43 -7.66 -10.66 -13.03
N GLU A 44 -7.50 -11.14 -14.27
CA GLU A 44 -8.63 -11.57 -15.11
C GLU A 44 -9.39 -12.75 -14.48
N ASP A 45 -8.69 -13.72 -13.94
CA ASP A 45 -9.28 -14.89 -13.29
C ASP A 45 -10.06 -14.49 -12.02
N LEU A 46 -9.51 -13.59 -11.19
CA LEU A 46 -10.21 -13.05 -10.02
C LEU A 46 -11.47 -12.28 -10.43
N ALA A 47 -11.35 -11.41 -11.44
CA ALA A 47 -12.50 -10.66 -11.97
C ALA A 47 -13.60 -11.60 -12.50
N ALA A 48 -13.24 -12.67 -13.23
CA ALA A 48 -14.17 -13.67 -13.72
C ALA A 48 -14.88 -14.45 -12.58
N ALA A 49 -14.20 -14.60 -11.44
CA ALA A 49 -14.76 -15.19 -10.22
C ALA A 49 -15.60 -14.19 -9.39
N GLY A 50 -15.72 -12.94 -9.81
CA GLY A 50 -16.45 -11.88 -9.09
C GLY A 50 -15.69 -11.27 -7.92
N ILE A 51 -14.37 -11.48 -7.84
CA ILE A 51 -13.49 -10.89 -6.82
C ILE A 51 -12.83 -9.65 -7.41
N GLU A 52 -13.15 -8.48 -6.85
CA GLU A 52 -12.57 -7.21 -7.30
C GLU A 52 -11.17 -7.03 -6.71
N VAL A 53 -10.28 -6.40 -7.49
CA VAL A 53 -8.94 -6.03 -7.02
C VAL A 53 -8.84 -4.51 -6.94
N LEU A 54 -8.38 -3.98 -5.80
CA LEU A 54 -8.11 -2.57 -5.57
C LEU A 54 -6.63 -2.38 -5.22
N ILE A 55 -5.91 -1.56 -5.99
CA ILE A 55 -4.51 -1.25 -5.69
C ILE A 55 -4.44 -0.19 -4.60
N VAL A 56 -3.56 -0.37 -3.61
CA VAL A 56 -3.31 0.58 -2.50
C VAL A 56 -1.80 0.81 -2.39
N THR A 57 -1.29 1.85 -3.03
CA THR A 57 0.15 2.03 -3.22
C THR A 57 0.70 3.34 -2.64
N GLY A 58 2.00 3.35 -2.35
CA GLY A 58 2.75 4.56 -2.06
C GLY A 58 3.17 5.36 -3.30
N ARG A 59 2.90 4.89 -4.51
CA ARG A 59 3.23 5.60 -5.76
C ARG A 59 2.45 6.91 -5.89
N SER A 60 3.05 7.86 -6.62
CA SER A 60 2.50 9.20 -6.82
C SER A 60 1.17 9.20 -7.56
N ALA A 61 0.36 10.20 -7.30
CA ALA A 61 -0.90 10.46 -7.98
C ALA A 61 -0.77 10.40 -9.52
N GLY A 62 0.29 10.99 -10.07
CA GLY A 62 0.53 10.99 -11.52
C GLY A 62 0.81 9.61 -12.13
N TRP A 63 1.28 8.64 -11.34
CA TRP A 63 1.48 7.25 -11.80
C TRP A 63 0.21 6.42 -11.72
N VAL A 64 -0.55 6.61 -10.64
CA VAL A 64 -1.66 5.72 -10.27
C VAL A 64 -2.85 5.87 -11.19
N GLY A 65 -3.12 7.07 -11.72
CA GLY A 65 -4.20 7.28 -12.68
C GLY A 65 -4.08 6.41 -13.94
N GLY A 66 -2.86 6.25 -14.48
CA GLY A 66 -2.60 5.36 -15.61
C GLY A 66 -2.80 3.88 -15.26
N LEU A 67 -2.38 3.46 -14.07
CA LEU A 67 -2.56 2.06 -13.62
C LEU A 67 -4.03 1.70 -13.47
N ALA A 68 -4.84 2.57 -12.86
CA ALA A 68 -6.28 2.36 -12.70
C ALA A 68 -7.02 2.29 -14.06
N THR A 69 -6.48 2.95 -15.10
CA THR A 69 -7.07 2.96 -16.44
C THR A 69 -6.78 1.68 -17.24
N TYR A 70 -5.56 1.15 -17.13
CA TYR A 70 -5.08 0.07 -18.02
C TYR A 70 -5.04 -1.32 -17.39
N LEU A 71 -5.14 -1.43 -16.07
CA LEU A 71 -5.21 -2.72 -15.40
C LEU A 71 -6.66 -3.14 -15.15
N PRO A 72 -6.98 -4.43 -15.13
CA PRO A 72 -8.31 -4.94 -14.80
C PRO A 72 -8.52 -4.92 -13.27
N VAL A 73 -8.61 -3.72 -12.70
CA VAL A 73 -8.80 -3.45 -11.27
C VAL A 73 -10.02 -2.57 -11.04
N ALA A 74 -10.58 -2.57 -9.84
CA ALA A 74 -11.75 -1.76 -9.49
C ALA A 74 -11.38 -0.28 -9.19
N GLY A 75 -10.10 0.02 -9.06
CA GLY A 75 -9.55 1.34 -8.82
C GLY A 75 -8.18 1.28 -8.17
N ALA A 76 -7.64 2.45 -7.83
CA ALA A 76 -6.34 2.52 -7.17
C ALA A 76 -6.25 3.69 -6.18
N ILE A 77 -5.70 3.43 -5.00
CA ILE A 77 -5.39 4.42 -3.97
C ILE A 77 -3.90 4.77 -4.07
N ALA A 78 -3.61 6.07 -4.21
CA ALA A 78 -2.26 6.62 -4.33
C ALA A 78 -1.75 7.20 -3.01
N GLU A 79 -0.43 7.38 -2.93
CA GLU A 79 0.27 8.14 -1.89
C GLU A 79 -0.10 7.67 -0.48
N ASN A 80 -0.13 6.33 -0.28
CA ASN A 80 -0.45 5.71 1.01
C ASN A 80 -1.78 6.21 1.63
N GLY A 81 -2.84 6.32 0.81
CA GLY A 81 -4.15 6.72 1.30
C GLY A 81 -4.49 8.19 1.05
N GLY A 82 -3.75 8.90 0.21
CA GLY A 82 -3.97 10.32 -0.09
C GLY A 82 -5.08 10.59 -1.10
N LEU A 83 -5.16 9.78 -2.16
CA LEU A 83 -6.11 9.94 -3.27
C LEU A 83 -6.63 8.61 -3.76
N PHE A 84 -7.85 8.59 -4.26
CA PHE A 84 -8.46 7.44 -4.91
C PHE A 84 -8.77 7.73 -6.38
N TYR A 85 -8.40 6.81 -7.26
CA TYR A 85 -8.70 6.81 -8.69
C TYR A 85 -9.74 5.74 -9.01
N PRO A 86 -11.04 6.11 -9.09
CA PRO A 86 -12.07 5.17 -9.53
C PRO A 86 -11.93 4.86 -11.02
N VAL A 87 -12.25 3.64 -11.42
CA VAL A 87 -12.28 3.26 -12.84
C VAL A 87 -13.33 4.08 -13.59
N GLY A 88 -12.96 4.57 -14.77
CA GLY A 88 -13.85 5.37 -15.60
C GLY A 88 -14.00 6.84 -15.20
N SER A 89 -13.27 7.30 -14.19
CA SER A 89 -13.20 8.73 -13.81
C SER A 89 -11.90 9.35 -14.29
N GLU A 90 -11.98 10.57 -14.84
CA GLU A 90 -10.79 11.33 -15.23
C GLU A 90 -10.11 12.04 -14.05
N ALA A 91 -10.83 12.22 -12.93
CA ALA A 91 -10.35 12.94 -11.75
C ALA A 91 -10.30 12.04 -10.53
N PRO A 92 -9.22 12.13 -9.71
CA PRO A 92 -9.15 11.43 -8.44
C PRO A 92 -10.08 12.03 -7.40
N VAL A 93 -10.49 11.20 -6.44
CA VAL A 93 -11.16 11.62 -5.21
C VAL A 93 -10.10 11.89 -4.15
N ALA A 94 -10.09 13.08 -3.57
CA ALA A 94 -9.17 13.40 -2.47
C ALA A 94 -9.63 12.70 -1.18
N LEU A 95 -8.80 11.83 -0.63
CA LEU A 95 -9.02 11.18 0.66
C LEU A 95 -8.41 12.03 1.80
N THR A 96 -7.35 12.77 1.49
CA THR A 96 -6.78 13.78 2.38
C THR A 96 -7.18 15.16 1.87
N PRO A 97 -8.05 15.90 2.58
CA PRO A 97 -8.49 17.22 2.14
C PRO A 97 -7.36 18.25 2.29
N ILE A 98 -6.99 18.89 1.18
CA ILE A 98 -5.99 19.96 1.13
C ILE A 98 -6.63 21.16 0.45
N SER A 99 -6.82 22.25 1.19
CA SER A 99 -7.44 23.47 0.66
C SER A 99 -6.47 24.35 -0.14
N ASP A 100 -5.19 24.37 0.26
CA ASP A 100 -4.12 25.10 -0.41
C ASP A 100 -3.00 24.12 -0.77
N VAL A 101 -3.07 23.57 -1.97
CA VAL A 101 -2.09 22.58 -2.44
C VAL A 101 -0.69 23.20 -2.58
N VAL A 102 -0.58 24.45 -2.99
CA VAL A 102 0.72 25.11 -3.20
C VAL A 102 1.44 25.33 -1.87
N GLY A 103 0.77 25.96 -0.90
CA GLY A 103 1.34 26.18 0.44
C GLY A 103 1.62 24.84 1.16
N TYR A 104 0.73 23.86 1.00
CA TYR A 104 0.92 22.53 1.57
C TYR A 104 2.18 21.83 1.01
N ARG A 105 2.37 21.85 -0.32
CA ARG A 105 3.56 21.29 -0.98
C ARG A 105 4.84 22.02 -0.55
N GLN A 106 4.76 23.33 -0.34
CA GLN A 106 5.89 24.11 0.17
C GLN A 106 6.28 23.67 1.60
N GLN A 107 5.32 23.46 2.50
CA GLN A 107 5.58 22.96 3.85
C GLN A 107 6.26 21.59 3.85
N LEU A 108 5.84 20.68 2.96
CA LEU A 108 6.48 19.39 2.81
C LEU A 108 7.94 19.52 2.32
N ALA A 109 8.19 20.40 1.34
CA ALA A 109 9.53 20.68 0.85
C ALA A 109 10.45 21.27 1.93
N GLU A 110 9.93 22.21 2.72
CA GLU A 110 10.64 22.82 3.86
C GLU A 110 10.96 21.77 4.94
N THR A 111 10.01 20.86 5.21
CA THR A 111 10.24 19.74 6.12
C THR A 111 11.35 18.83 5.60
N PHE A 112 11.33 18.48 4.32
CA PHE A 112 12.41 17.68 3.73
C PHE A 112 13.78 18.38 3.85
N GLN A 113 13.86 19.68 3.60
CA GLN A 113 15.11 20.46 3.78
C GLN A 113 15.60 20.42 5.23
N GLN A 114 14.71 20.44 6.22
CA GLN A 114 15.10 20.29 7.62
C GLN A 114 15.67 18.91 7.92
N LEU A 115 15.07 17.85 7.33
CA LEU A 115 15.63 16.49 7.45
C LEU A 115 17.03 16.41 6.82
N GLN A 116 17.27 17.08 5.69
CA GLN A 116 18.58 17.09 5.02
C GLN A 116 19.70 17.74 5.86
N ILE A 117 19.39 18.63 6.80
CA ILE A 117 20.39 19.20 7.72
C ILE A 117 21.00 18.09 8.60
N GLU A 118 20.18 17.15 9.09
CA GLU A 118 20.67 16.03 9.91
C GLU A 118 21.10 14.81 9.10
N PHE A 119 20.54 14.65 7.90
CA PHE A 119 20.78 13.53 6.99
C PHE A 119 21.16 14.04 5.59
N PRO A 120 22.37 14.61 5.41
CA PRO A 120 22.76 15.24 4.15
C PRO A 120 22.83 14.26 2.95
N GLN A 121 22.83 12.96 3.21
CA GLN A 121 22.84 11.92 2.18
C GLN A 121 21.47 11.67 1.52
N ILE A 122 20.34 12.08 2.15
CA ILE A 122 19.01 11.83 1.55
C ILE A 122 18.79 12.71 0.33
N GLN A 123 18.18 12.12 -0.70
CA GLN A 123 17.88 12.79 -1.95
C GLN A 123 16.38 12.66 -2.27
N GLU A 124 15.78 13.79 -2.67
CA GLU A 124 14.36 13.76 -3.03
C GLU A 124 14.11 12.87 -4.24
N SER A 125 12.97 12.22 -4.24
CA SER A 125 12.55 11.37 -5.35
C SER A 125 12.15 12.21 -6.57
N ALA A 126 12.53 11.76 -7.76
CA ALA A 126 12.25 12.46 -9.01
C ALA A 126 10.74 12.61 -9.31
N ASP A 127 9.90 11.80 -8.68
CA ASP A 127 8.45 11.81 -8.87
C ASP A 127 7.69 12.76 -7.90
N ASN A 128 8.39 13.49 -7.03
CA ASN A 128 7.75 14.50 -6.15
C ASN A 128 6.92 15.54 -6.91
N ARG A 129 7.30 15.86 -8.15
CA ARG A 129 6.51 16.74 -9.03
C ARG A 129 5.13 16.20 -9.42
N PHE A 130 4.90 14.90 -9.25
CA PHE A 130 3.63 14.21 -9.55
C PHE A 130 2.84 13.87 -8.29
N ARG A 131 3.32 14.30 -7.11
CA ARG A 131 2.71 14.03 -5.81
C ARG A 131 1.90 15.21 -5.31
N ILE A 132 0.86 14.92 -4.55
CA ILE A 132 -0.05 15.92 -4.00
C ILE A 132 0.00 15.91 -2.47
N THR A 133 -0.12 14.75 -1.83
CA THR A 133 -0.36 14.64 -0.39
C THR A 133 0.85 14.25 0.44
N ASP A 134 1.92 13.75 -0.18
CA ASP A 134 3.15 13.37 0.49
C ASP A 134 4.41 13.93 -0.22
N TRP A 135 5.55 13.81 0.44
CA TRP A 135 6.87 14.10 -0.11
C TRP A 135 7.76 12.90 0.09
N THR A 136 8.53 12.52 -0.93
CA THR A 136 9.32 11.30 -0.88
C THR A 136 10.80 11.54 -1.15
N PHE A 137 11.61 10.63 -0.63
CA PHE A 137 13.04 10.55 -0.87
C PHE A 137 13.48 9.08 -0.86
N ASP A 138 14.66 8.82 -1.40
CA ASP A 138 15.14 7.45 -1.58
C ASP A 138 15.44 6.79 -0.22
N VAL A 139 15.01 5.54 -0.05
CA VAL A 139 15.31 4.72 1.13
C VAL A 139 16.71 4.11 1.07
N GLN A 140 17.29 4.03 -0.13
CA GLN A 140 18.54 3.34 -0.38
C GLN A 140 19.69 3.96 0.43
N GLY A 141 20.46 3.13 1.13
CA GLY A 141 21.58 3.55 1.96
C GLY A 141 21.22 3.98 3.37
N LEU A 142 19.93 3.94 3.76
CA LEU A 142 19.49 4.24 5.12
C LEU A 142 19.41 2.97 5.97
N SER A 143 20.02 3.03 7.16
CA SER A 143 19.91 1.96 8.15
C SER A 143 18.62 2.05 8.96
N SER A 144 18.19 0.94 9.58
CA SER A 144 16.99 0.92 10.44
C SER A 144 17.03 1.97 11.58
N PRO A 145 18.16 2.22 12.27
CA PRO A 145 18.25 3.31 13.23
C PRO A 145 18.07 4.70 12.63
N GLU A 146 18.56 4.94 11.40
CA GLU A 146 18.38 6.22 10.71
C GLU A 146 16.91 6.41 10.31
N LEU A 147 16.25 5.37 9.80
CA LEU A 147 14.82 5.39 9.49
C LEU A 147 13.98 5.72 10.72
N GLN A 148 14.32 5.14 11.88
CA GLN A 148 13.63 5.43 13.13
C GLN A 148 13.85 6.90 13.58
N ARG A 149 15.08 7.43 13.44
CA ARG A 149 15.38 8.84 13.74
C ARG A 149 14.64 9.78 12.81
N LEU A 150 14.59 9.48 11.50
CA LEU A 150 13.83 10.24 10.51
C LEU A 150 12.33 10.27 10.87
N GLY A 151 11.75 9.13 11.26
CA GLY A 151 10.36 9.07 11.70
C GLY A 151 10.09 9.92 12.93
N ASN A 152 10.98 9.88 13.94
CA ASN A 152 10.87 10.71 15.13
C ASN A 152 10.94 12.21 14.78
N LEU A 153 11.83 12.59 13.87
CA LEU A 153 12.01 13.95 13.43
C LEU A 153 10.78 14.47 12.67
N CYS A 154 10.27 13.68 11.72
CA CYS A 154 9.01 14.00 11.04
C CYS A 154 7.88 14.24 12.03
N HIS A 155 7.75 13.36 13.04
CA HIS A 155 6.71 13.47 14.05
C HIS A 155 6.86 14.75 14.89
N HIS A 156 8.06 15.14 15.28
CA HIS A 156 8.33 16.41 15.96
C HIS A 156 7.96 17.63 15.12
N LEU A 157 8.10 17.53 13.80
CA LEU A 157 7.72 18.56 12.85
C LEU A 157 6.23 18.53 12.48
N GLY A 158 5.45 17.65 13.10
CA GLY A 158 3.99 17.54 12.90
C GLY A 158 3.57 16.65 11.73
N TRP A 159 4.50 15.88 11.16
CA TRP A 159 4.25 14.99 10.04
C TRP A 159 4.32 13.52 10.42
N GLY A 160 3.59 12.69 9.69
CA GLY A 160 3.75 11.24 9.71
C GLY A 160 4.92 10.81 8.81
N PHE A 161 5.45 9.63 9.10
CA PHE A 161 6.51 9.00 8.34
C PHE A 161 6.20 7.54 8.09
N THR A 162 6.52 7.06 6.91
CA THR A 162 6.55 5.63 6.59
C THR A 162 7.58 5.38 5.49
N TYR A 163 7.90 4.14 5.23
CA TYR A 163 8.81 3.76 4.16
C TYR A 163 8.48 2.36 3.62
N SER A 164 8.91 2.12 2.41
CA SER A 164 8.87 0.82 1.73
C SER A 164 10.29 0.43 1.30
N ASN A 165 10.41 -0.63 0.53
CA ASN A 165 11.64 -1.01 -0.16
C ASN A 165 12.07 0.00 -1.26
N VAL A 166 11.21 0.96 -1.61
CA VAL A 166 11.45 1.96 -2.69
C VAL A 166 11.76 3.33 -2.13
N GLN A 167 10.92 3.86 -1.23
CA GLN A 167 10.95 5.26 -0.83
C GLN A 167 10.57 5.43 0.64
N CYS A 168 11.07 6.53 1.23
CA CYS A 168 10.57 7.13 2.46
C CYS A 168 9.53 8.19 2.12
N HIS A 169 8.51 8.34 2.99
CA HIS A 169 7.37 9.24 2.79
C HIS A 169 7.19 10.16 4.00
N ILE A 170 7.20 11.48 3.78
CA ILE A 170 6.72 12.50 4.70
C ILE A 170 5.26 12.74 4.33
N LYS A 171 4.33 12.53 5.23
CA LYS A 171 2.89 12.54 4.95
C LYS A 171 2.09 13.10 6.14
N PRO A 172 0.80 13.42 6.00
CA PRO A 172 -0.05 13.73 7.14
C PRO A 172 -0.05 12.63 8.19
N LEU A 173 -0.12 13.01 9.48
CA LEU A 173 -0.10 12.05 10.60
C LEU A 173 -1.17 10.95 10.49
N ARG A 174 -2.35 11.30 9.99
CA ARG A 174 -3.50 10.38 9.89
C ARG A 174 -3.66 9.71 8.53
N GLN A 175 -2.78 10.01 7.59
CA GLN A 175 -2.82 9.38 6.27
C GLN A 175 -2.07 8.06 6.31
N ASP A 176 -2.75 6.97 6.05
CA ASP A 176 -2.18 5.64 5.84
C ASP A 176 -3.08 4.81 4.92
N LYS A 177 -2.57 3.66 4.48
CA LYS A 177 -3.26 2.79 3.53
C LYS A 177 -4.61 2.29 4.06
N ALA A 178 -4.70 1.91 5.33
CA ALA A 178 -5.94 1.41 5.92
C ALA A 178 -6.99 2.52 6.05
N THR A 179 -6.61 3.70 6.52
CA THR A 179 -7.51 4.85 6.64
C THR A 179 -8.10 5.22 5.27
N GLY A 180 -7.24 5.30 4.23
CA GLY A 180 -7.69 5.56 2.86
C GLY A 180 -8.61 4.47 2.33
N LEU A 181 -8.25 3.20 2.54
CA LEU A 181 -9.06 2.06 2.12
C LEU A 181 -10.44 2.03 2.79
N LEU A 182 -10.50 2.22 4.11
CA LEU A 182 -11.78 2.29 4.85
C LEU A 182 -12.68 3.41 4.35
N GLN A 183 -12.11 4.57 4.01
CA GLN A 183 -12.88 5.66 3.42
C GLN A 183 -13.43 5.26 2.05
N VAL A 184 -12.60 4.70 1.18
CA VAL A 184 -13.01 4.24 -0.17
C VAL A 184 -14.08 3.14 -0.10
N LEU A 185 -13.94 2.18 0.82
CA LEU A 185 -14.96 1.15 1.03
C LEU A 185 -16.30 1.78 1.40
N ARG A 186 -16.31 2.70 2.37
CA ARG A 186 -17.55 3.35 2.83
C ARG A 186 -18.22 4.18 1.73
N GLU A 187 -17.45 4.91 0.93
CA GLU A 187 -17.96 5.91 -0.02
C GLU A 187 -18.20 5.35 -1.42
N CYS A 188 -17.34 4.41 -1.86
CA CYS A 188 -17.34 3.92 -3.24
C CYS A 188 -17.72 2.43 -3.36
N PHE A 189 -17.49 1.62 -2.33
CA PHE A 189 -17.78 0.18 -2.33
C PHE A 189 -18.63 -0.25 -1.13
N PRO A 190 -19.80 0.40 -0.86
CA PRO A 190 -20.61 0.13 0.33
C PRO A 190 -21.18 -1.28 0.40
N LYS A 191 -21.04 -2.06 -0.67
CA LYS A 191 -21.41 -3.48 -0.73
C LYS A 191 -20.46 -4.39 0.04
N TYR A 192 -19.25 -3.93 0.39
CA TYR A 192 -18.25 -4.71 1.11
C TYR A 192 -18.09 -4.22 2.55
N THR A 193 -18.13 -5.15 3.50
CA THR A 193 -17.66 -4.92 4.86
C THR A 193 -16.17 -5.26 4.98
N PRO A 194 -15.44 -4.76 6.00
CA PRO A 194 -14.01 -5.09 6.18
C PRO A 194 -13.71 -6.60 6.25
N GLU A 195 -14.67 -7.41 6.72
CA GLU A 195 -14.55 -8.88 6.78
C GLU A 195 -14.58 -9.54 5.40
N GLN A 196 -15.08 -8.84 4.40
CA GLN A 196 -15.13 -9.30 3.00
C GLN A 196 -13.96 -8.78 2.17
N VAL A 197 -13.04 -8.02 2.80
CA VAL A 197 -11.84 -7.47 2.19
C VAL A 197 -10.62 -8.23 2.68
N LEU A 198 -9.83 -8.74 1.75
CA LEU A 198 -8.52 -9.31 2.00
C LEU A 198 -7.46 -8.26 1.65
N THR A 199 -6.59 -7.93 2.60
CA THR A 199 -5.49 -6.99 2.37
C THR A 199 -4.18 -7.71 2.11
N VAL A 200 -3.36 -7.16 1.19
CA VAL A 200 -2.06 -7.77 0.80
C VAL A 200 -0.97 -6.71 0.82
N GLY A 201 0.21 -7.06 1.33
CA GLY A 201 1.37 -6.17 1.36
C GLY A 201 2.68 -6.89 1.64
N ASP A 202 3.79 -6.15 1.67
CA ASP A 202 5.12 -6.72 1.85
C ASP A 202 6.08 -5.90 2.72
N SER A 203 5.73 -4.66 3.06
CA SER A 203 6.70 -3.72 3.63
C SER A 203 6.08 -2.78 4.69
N PRO A 204 6.87 -1.97 5.41
CA PRO A 204 6.38 -1.18 6.54
C PRO A 204 5.26 -0.19 6.25
N ASN A 205 5.13 0.33 5.02
CA ASN A 205 4.01 1.18 4.66
C ASN A 205 2.67 0.42 4.54
N ASP A 206 2.70 -0.92 4.56
CA ASP A 206 1.51 -1.78 4.58
C ASP A 206 1.05 -2.14 5.99
N GLU A 207 1.81 -1.80 7.01
CA GLU A 207 1.54 -2.19 8.40
C GLU A 207 0.09 -1.91 8.81
N SER A 208 -0.47 -0.77 8.40
CA SER A 208 -1.86 -0.42 8.70
C SER A 208 -2.88 -1.38 8.07
N LEU A 209 -2.56 -1.98 6.92
CA LEU A 209 -3.39 -3.01 6.26
C LEU A 209 -3.40 -4.36 7.01
N PHE A 210 -2.42 -4.57 7.89
CA PHE A 210 -2.28 -5.77 8.71
C PHE A 210 -2.94 -5.62 10.10
N ASP A 211 -3.44 -4.44 10.45
CA ASP A 211 -4.20 -4.26 11.70
C ASP A 211 -5.52 -5.03 11.64
N GLN A 212 -5.58 -6.15 12.35
CA GLN A 212 -6.75 -7.02 12.40
C GLN A 212 -8.02 -6.34 12.94
N ARG A 213 -7.89 -5.19 13.62
CA ARG A 213 -9.04 -4.38 14.05
C ARG A 213 -9.70 -3.66 12.89
N CYS A 214 -8.92 -3.37 11.83
CA CYS A 214 -9.39 -2.75 10.60
C CYS A 214 -9.77 -3.81 9.57
N PHE A 215 -8.87 -4.79 9.34
CA PHE A 215 -9.03 -5.85 8.34
C PHE A 215 -8.66 -7.20 8.94
N PRO A 216 -9.67 -8.04 9.27
CA PRO A 216 -9.43 -9.34 9.92
C PRO A 216 -8.62 -10.31 9.06
N VAL A 217 -8.69 -10.17 7.73
CA VAL A 217 -8.03 -11.05 6.78
C VAL A 217 -6.92 -10.30 6.05
N SER A 218 -5.68 -10.54 6.44
CA SER A 218 -4.51 -9.93 5.84
C SER A 218 -3.44 -10.97 5.49
N VAL A 219 -2.79 -10.77 4.34
CA VAL A 219 -1.77 -11.67 3.81
C VAL A 219 -0.51 -10.86 3.50
N GLY A 220 0.63 -11.30 3.99
CA GLY A 220 1.93 -10.83 3.54
C GLY A 220 2.44 -11.72 2.42
N VAL A 221 3.01 -11.18 1.33
CA VAL A 221 3.86 -11.98 0.45
C VAL A 221 5.19 -12.27 1.15
N ALA A 222 5.87 -13.37 0.82
CA ALA A 222 6.95 -13.92 1.66
C ALA A 222 8.05 -12.90 2.06
N ASN A 223 8.33 -11.91 1.22
CA ASN A 223 9.32 -10.86 1.53
C ASN A 223 8.89 -9.91 2.67
N VAL A 224 7.63 -9.94 3.15
CA VAL A 224 7.23 -9.22 4.37
C VAL A 224 8.03 -9.68 5.59
N LEU A 225 8.52 -10.93 5.58
CA LEU A 225 9.29 -11.49 6.68
C LEU A 225 10.63 -10.79 6.91
N ASP A 226 11.18 -10.11 5.90
CA ASP A 226 12.39 -9.29 6.02
C ASP A 226 12.17 -8.11 6.97
N TYR A 227 10.91 -7.68 7.15
CA TYR A 227 10.49 -6.59 8.03
C TYR A 227 9.83 -7.05 9.33
N ALA A 228 9.77 -8.35 9.62
CA ALA A 228 9.01 -8.91 10.74
C ALA A 228 9.32 -8.24 12.11
N ASN A 229 10.57 -7.85 12.35
CA ASN A 229 10.99 -7.18 13.57
C ASN A 229 10.71 -5.67 13.60
N GLN A 230 10.22 -5.09 12.51
CA GLN A 230 9.96 -3.66 12.34
C GLN A 230 8.46 -3.35 12.33
N LEU A 231 7.61 -4.37 12.15
CA LEU A 231 6.16 -4.25 12.09
C LEU A 231 5.55 -4.48 13.48
N ASN A 232 4.74 -3.54 13.97
CA ASN A 232 3.92 -3.71 15.17
C ASN A 232 2.70 -4.59 14.88
N HIS A 233 2.13 -4.48 13.66
CA HIS A 233 1.06 -5.32 13.15
C HIS A 233 1.62 -6.26 12.08
N GLN A 234 1.56 -7.55 12.36
CA GLN A 234 1.96 -8.60 11.44
C GLN A 234 0.74 -9.03 10.60
N PRO A 235 0.93 -9.42 9.31
CA PRO A 235 -0.15 -10.03 8.56
C PRO A 235 -0.61 -11.32 9.24
N ALA A 236 -1.90 -11.66 9.09
CA ALA A 236 -2.45 -12.88 9.66
C ALA A 236 -1.83 -14.13 9.01
N TYR A 237 -1.56 -14.05 7.71
CA TYR A 237 -1.01 -15.15 6.89
C TYR A 237 0.12 -14.66 6.01
N VAL A 238 0.96 -15.60 5.56
CA VAL A 238 2.07 -15.35 4.65
C VAL A 238 2.08 -16.37 3.53
N THR A 239 2.36 -15.92 2.30
CA THR A 239 2.55 -16.79 1.14
C THR A 239 3.91 -17.50 1.21
N THR A 240 4.05 -18.60 0.47
CA THR A 240 5.33 -19.29 0.33
C THR A 240 6.26 -18.56 -0.64
N ALA A 241 5.69 -18.02 -1.71
CA ALA A 241 6.43 -17.26 -2.72
C ALA A 241 6.46 -15.76 -2.36
N ALA A 242 7.53 -15.09 -2.83
CA ALA A 242 7.72 -13.65 -2.67
C ALA A 242 7.14 -12.87 -3.87
N GLU A 243 6.95 -11.56 -3.67
CA GLU A 243 6.60 -10.62 -4.74
C GLU A 243 5.34 -11.06 -5.52
N GLY A 244 5.29 -10.74 -6.83
CA GLY A 244 4.16 -11.09 -7.70
C GLY A 244 3.85 -12.58 -7.78
N GLN A 245 4.82 -13.46 -7.51
CA GLN A 245 4.56 -14.90 -7.41
C GLN A 245 3.74 -15.23 -6.16
N GLY A 246 3.98 -14.55 -5.04
CA GLY A 246 3.18 -14.69 -3.82
C GLY A 246 1.75 -14.22 -4.02
N PHE A 247 1.54 -13.11 -4.74
CA PHE A 247 0.19 -12.68 -5.11
C PHE A 247 -0.53 -13.71 -6.01
N CYS A 248 0.17 -14.27 -7.01
CA CYS A 248 -0.40 -15.32 -7.86
C CYS A 248 -0.72 -16.59 -7.07
N GLU A 249 0.10 -16.98 -6.09
CA GLU A 249 -0.21 -18.06 -5.13
C GLU A 249 -1.50 -17.77 -4.37
N LEU A 250 -1.66 -16.57 -3.82
CA LEU A 250 -2.90 -16.16 -3.14
C LEU A 250 -4.11 -16.21 -4.07
N ALA A 251 -4.00 -15.68 -5.29
CA ALA A 251 -5.08 -15.70 -6.27
C ALA A 251 -5.55 -17.13 -6.58
N GLN A 252 -4.62 -18.09 -6.75
CA GLN A 252 -4.98 -19.50 -6.93
C GLN A 252 -5.80 -20.06 -5.76
N TYR A 253 -5.45 -19.72 -4.52
CA TYR A 253 -6.21 -20.16 -3.35
C TYR A 253 -7.61 -19.53 -3.29
N LEU A 254 -7.75 -18.27 -3.68
CA LEU A 254 -9.06 -17.62 -3.74
C LEU A 254 -9.98 -18.25 -4.78
N LEU A 255 -9.44 -18.69 -5.91
CA LEU A 255 -10.18 -19.31 -7.01
C LEU A 255 -10.58 -20.77 -6.75
N LEU A 256 -9.95 -21.45 -5.79
CA LEU A 256 -10.27 -22.84 -5.43
C LEU A 256 -11.40 -22.96 -4.39
N ASN A 257 -11.89 -21.86 -3.82
CA ASN A 257 -12.91 -21.82 -2.76
C ASN A 257 -14.17 -21.09 -3.18
#